data_ca86072c41a885b88cd465daf2c02d15
#
_entry.id   ca86072c41a885b88cd465daf2c02d15
#
_cell.length_a   1.000
_cell.length_b   1.000
_cell.length_c   1.000
_cell.angle_alpha   90.00
_cell.angle_beta   90.00
_cell.angle_gamma   90.00
#
_symmetry.space_group_name_H-M   'P 1'
#
loop_
_entity.id
_entity.type
_entity.pdbx_description
1 polymer ?
#
loop_
_entity_poly.entity_id
_entity_poly.type
_entity_poly.pdbx_seq_one_letter_code
_entity_poly.pdbx_strand_id
1 'polypeptide(L)'
;MYTIGKFAKKIGKTQQTLRDWDKKKVLKPAYITAGKHRMYSEEQLYQVLQKTPAKRINIGYARVSAKHQKEDLKRQEELLEMYLTKQGKTFKVISDIGSGMNYNKNGLKALLKEITLNEVDTVYIVYKDRLLRFGYELVEEICRLHNTKLEIINQSEERSTEEELVEDILNIIHVFSCKINGKRSHINKKIIERLSHEVKD
;
A
#
# COMPACT_ATOMS: atom_id res chain seq x y z
N MET A 1 -19.43 7.98 16.72
CA MET A 1 -20.80 8.42 16.37
C MET A 1 -20.88 9.94 16.32
N TYR A 2 -21.59 10.50 15.32
CA TYR A 2 -21.66 11.94 15.04
C TYR A 2 -23.10 12.39 14.93
N THR A 3 -23.41 13.56 15.51
CA THR A 3 -24.67 14.24 15.22
C THR A 3 -24.67 14.75 13.78
N ILE A 4 -25.85 14.99 13.19
CA ILE A 4 -25.99 15.48 11.82
C ILE A 4 -25.13 16.73 11.54
N GLY A 5 -25.01 17.65 12.50
CA GLY A 5 -24.17 18.85 12.36
C GLY A 5 -22.68 18.54 12.31
N LYS A 6 -22.20 17.68 13.24
CA LYS A 6 -20.79 17.26 13.27
C LYS A 6 -20.42 16.45 12.02
N PHE A 7 -21.30 15.57 11.59
CA PHE A 7 -21.10 14.76 10.38
C PHE A 7 -21.06 15.64 9.12
N ALA A 8 -22.02 16.54 8.96
CA ALA A 8 -22.08 17.49 7.85
C ALA A 8 -20.79 18.32 7.72
N LYS A 9 -20.28 18.85 8.85
CA LYS A 9 -19.02 19.59 8.88
C LYS A 9 -17.85 18.76 8.44
N LYS A 10 -17.77 17.48 8.87
CA LYS A 10 -16.68 16.55 8.51
C LYS A 10 -16.64 16.19 7.02
N ILE A 11 -17.80 16.10 6.37
CA ILE A 11 -17.90 15.77 4.93
C ILE A 11 -18.02 17.01 4.04
N GLY A 12 -17.89 18.23 4.58
CA GLY A 12 -17.98 19.47 3.80
C GLY A 12 -19.36 19.70 3.17
N LYS A 13 -20.45 19.25 3.81
CA LYS A 13 -21.83 19.40 3.33
C LYS A 13 -22.69 20.10 4.38
N THR A 14 -23.91 20.50 3.96
CA THR A 14 -24.90 21.10 4.88
C THR A 14 -25.72 20.01 5.57
N GLN A 15 -26.32 20.33 6.72
CA GLN A 15 -27.27 19.43 7.36
C GLN A 15 -28.49 19.16 6.49
N GLN A 16 -28.88 20.14 5.65
CA GLN A 16 -29.99 19.98 4.73
C GLN A 16 -29.66 18.91 3.66
N THR A 17 -28.45 18.92 3.12
CA THR A 17 -27.98 17.88 2.21
C THR A 17 -28.14 16.47 2.81
N LEU A 18 -27.79 16.30 4.09
CA LEU A 18 -27.95 14.99 4.75
C LEU A 18 -29.40 14.58 4.98
N ARG A 19 -30.30 15.54 5.23
CA ARG A 19 -31.74 15.27 5.31
C ARG A 19 -32.30 14.84 3.95
N ASP A 20 -31.83 15.46 2.87
CA ASP A 20 -32.24 15.11 1.50
C ASP A 20 -31.68 13.75 1.06
N TRP A 21 -30.45 13.42 1.49
CA TRP A 21 -29.88 12.08 1.27
C TRP A 21 -30.65 10.99 2.03
N ASP A 22 -31.11 11.26 3.25
CA ASP A 22 -31.97 10.34 4.00
C ASP A 22 -33.31 10.11 3.25
N LYS A 23 -33.97 11.19 2.82
CA LYS A 23 -35.22 11.12 2.03
C LYS A 23 -35.04 10.36 0.73
N LYS A 24 -33.94 10.61 0.01
CA LYS A 24 -33.60 9.96 -1.27
C LYS A 24 -32.99 8.57 -1.10
N LYS A 25 -32.85 8.07 0.14
CA LYS A 25 -32.24 6.78 0.48
C LYS A 25 -30.77 6.65 0.04
N VAL A 26 -30.08 7.77 -0.18
CA VAL A 26 -28.65 7.82 -0.55
C VAL A 26 -27.77 7.49 0.65
N LEU A 27 -28.05 8.09 1.80
CA LEU A 27 -27.40 7.82 3.07
C LEU A 27 -28.42 7.95 4.20
N LYS A 28 -28.81 6.83 4.81
CA LYS A 28 -29.65 6.82 5.99
C LYS A 28 -28.81 7.03 7.24
N PRO A 29 -29.33 7.69 8.30
CA PRO A 29 -28.64 7.73 9.58
C PRO A 29 -28.48 6.32 10.15
N ALA A 30 -27.39 6.07 10.91
CA ALA A 30 -27.16 4.79 11.56
C ALA A 30 -28.28 4.47 12.56
N TYR A 31 -28.77 5.50 13.26
CA TYR A 31 -30.01 5.45 14.05
C TYR A 31 -30.57 6.86 14.29
N ILE A 32 -31.80 6.90 14.70
CA ILE A 32 -32.46 8.14 15.15
C ILE A 32 -32.74 7.99 16.64
N THR A 33 -32.30 8.97 17.44
CA THR A 33 -32.54 8.96 18.88
C THR A 33 -34.03 9.17 19.22
N ALA A 34 -34.44 8.86 20.45
CA ALA A 34 -35.80 9.13 20.94
C ALA A 34 -36.21 10.61 20.75
N GLY A 35 -35.26 11.54 20.85
CA GLY A 35 -35.45 12.97 20.56
C GLY A 35 -35.43 13.33 19.06
N LYS A 36 -35.60 12.38 18.17
CA LYS A 36 -35.60 12.54 16.70
C LYS A 36 -34.31 13.12 16.09
N HIS A 37 -33.16 12.99 16.80
CA HIS A 37 -31.89 13.41 16.28
C HIS A 37 -31.23 12.29 15.45
N ARG A 38 -30.78 12.63 14.22
CA ARG A 38 -30.07 11.73 13.33
C ARG A 38 -28.62 11.56 13.78
N MET A 39 -28.19 10.31 13.93
CA MET A 39 -26.85 9.94 14.31
C MET A 39 -26.20 9.13 13.18
N TYR A 40 -24.93 9.41 12.91
CA TYR A 40 -24.14 8.79 11.85
C TYR A 40 -22.92 8.10 12.45
N SER A 41 -22.55 6.92 11.90
CA SER A 41 -21.40 6.16 12.36
C SER A 41 -20.09 6.66 11.74
N GLU A 42 -19.00 6.16 12.26
CA GLU A 42 -17.67 6.42 11.73
C GLU A 42 -17.45 5.70 10.39
N GLU A 43 -17.98 4.48 10.25
CA GLU A 43 -17.99 3.74 8.99
C GLU A 43 -18.71 4.51 7.89
N GLN A 44 -19.86 5.12 8.22
CA GLN A 44 -20.59 5.98 7.28
C GLN A 44 -19.79 7.22 6.89
N LEU A 45 -19.01 7.79 7.83
CA LEU A 45 -18.10 8.90 7.51
C LEU A 45 -17.06 8.47 6.48
N TYR A 46 -16.40 7.34 6.69
CA TYR A 46 -15.43 6.80 5.74
C TYR A 46 -16.07 6.47 4.39
N GLN A 47 -17.24 5.85 4.37
CA GLN A 47 -17.97 5.55 3.13
C GLN A 47 -18.29 6.82 2.31
N VAL A 48 -18.71 7.90 2.98
CA VAL A 48 -19.03 9.15 2.30
C VAL A 48 -17.77 9.88 1.84
N LEU A 49 -16.73 9.91 2.65
CA LEU A 49 -15.45 10.51 2.27
C LEU A 49 -14.78 9.74 1.12
N GLN A 50 -14.94 8.43 1.06
CA GLN A 50 -14.50 7.60 -0.07
C GLN A 50 -15.31 7.86 -1.35
N LYS A 51 -16.58 8.26 -1.22
CA LYS A 51 -17.46 8.61 -2.36
C LYS A 51 -17.33 10.08 -2.80
N THR A 52 -16.70 10.94 -2.00
CA THR A 52 -16.34 12.28 -2.47
C THR A 52 -15.21 12.08 -3.48
N PRO A 53 -15.35 12.45 -4.75
CA PRO A 53 -14.26 12.31 -5.70
C PRO A 53 -13.15 13.31 -5.32
N ALA A 54 -12.23 12.90 -4.47
CA ALA A 54 -10.90 13.46 -4.53
C ALA A 54 -10.47 13.34 -6.00
N LYS A 55 -9.74 14.30 -6.53
CA LYS A 55 -9.18 14.22 -7.89
C LYS A 55 -8.14 13.10 -7.87
N ARG A 56 -8.64 11.86 -8.01
CA ARG A 56 -7.80 10.66 -7.97
C ARG A 56 -6.90 10.65 -9.18
N ILE A 57 -5.65 10.30 -8.98
CA ILE A 57 -4.64 10.24 -10.03
C ILE A 57 -4.30 8.80 -10.37
N ASN A 58 -3.73 8.60 -11.54
CA ASN A 58 -3.10 7.35 -11.92
C ASN A 58 -1.67 7.31 -11.42
N ILE A 59 -1.18 6.15 -10.98
CA ILE A 59 0.22 5.98 -10.56
C ILE A 59 0.83 4.84 -11.35
N GLY A 60 1.95 5.12 -12.04
CA GLY A 60 2.86 4.11 -12.55
C GLY A 60 3.85 3.72 -11.45
N TYR A 61 4.09 2.42 -11.25
CA TYR A 61 5.13 1.95 -10.33
C TYR A 61 6.15 1.09 -11.07
N ALA A 62 7.43 1.49 -10.97
CA ALA A 62 8.56 0.81 -11.56
C ALA A 62 9.53 0.31 -10.48
N ARG A 63 10.22 -0.81 -10.74
CA ARG A 63 11.20 -1.34 -9.81
C ARG A 63 12.28 -2.17 -10.52
N VAL A 64 13.50 -2.04 -10.01
CA VAL A 64 14.61 -2.96 -10.31
C VAL A 64 15.24 -3.44 -9.01
N SER A 65 15.89 -4.59 -9.04
CA SER A 65 16.48 -5.21 -7.86
C SER A 65 17.76 -4.52 -7.42
N ALA A 66 18.59 -4.07 -8.35
CA ALA A 66 19.93 -3.55 -8.06
C ALA A 66 20.25 -2.25 -8.80
N LYS A 67 21.25 -1.52 -8.29
CA LYS A 67 21.66 -0.22 -8.85
C LYS A 67 22.24 -0.30 -10.27
N HIS A 68 22.81 -1.43 -10.67
CA HIS A 68 23.33 -1.59 -12.03
C HIS A 68 22.23 -1.69 -13.08
N GLN A 69 20.98 -1.99 -12.68
CA GLN A 69 19.80 -2.08 -13.56
C GLN A 69 19.10 -0.73 -13.79
N LYS A 70 19.78 0.41 -13.60
CA LYS A 70 19.16 1.73 -13.75
C LYS A 70 18.62 2.01 -15.14
N GLU A 71 19.24 1.46 -16.17
CA GLU A 71 18.75 1.60 -17.54
C GLU A 71 17.41 0.87 -17.74
N ASP A 72 17.25 -0.31 -17.14
CA ASP A 72 15.98 -1.04 -17.16
C ASP A 72 14.90 -0.31 -16.38
N LEU A 73 15.26 0.30 -15.24
CA LEU A 73 14.34 1.15 -14.48
C LEU A 73 13.84 2.29 -15.35
N LYS A 74 14.75 2.98 -16.03
CA LYS A 74 14.42 4.09 -16.92
C LYS A 74 13.49 3.64 -18.07
N ARG A 75 13.75 2.48 -18.68
CA ARG A 75 12.86 1.90 -19.71
C ARG A 75 11.45 1.63 -19.17
N GLN A 76 11.34 1.12 -17.93
CA GLN A 76 10.05 0.90 -17.29
C GLN A 76 9.32 2.23 -17.03
N GLU A 77 10.03 3.26 -16.55
CA GLU A 77 9.48 4.60 -16.33
C GLU A 77 8.96 5.20 -17.64
N GLU A 78 9.76 5.20 -18.69
CA GLU A 78 9.39 5.71 -20.02
C GLU A 78 8.16 4.98 -20.60
N LEU A 79 8.11 3.65 -20.46
CA LEU A 79 6.96 2.84 -20.90
C LEU A 79 5.68 3.22 -20.12
N LEU A 80 5.80 3.36 -18.80
CA LEU A 80 4.68 3.77 -17.93
C LEU A 80 4.21 5.18 -18.28
N GLU A 81 5.11 6.14 -18.46
CA GLU A 81 4.77 7.52 -18.84
C GLU A 81 4.07 7.58 -20.20
N MET A 82 4.59 6.86 -21.19
CA MET A 82 3.97 6.77 -22.52
C MET A 82 2.56 6.17 -22.44
N TYR A 83 2.38 5.10 -21.66
CA TYR A 83 1.07 4.45 -21.48
C TYR A 83 0.09 5.37 -20.74
N LEU A 84 0.52 5.97 -19.63
CA LEU A 84 -0.30 6.84 -18.79
C LEU A 84 -0.71 8.14 -19.51
N THR A 85 0.18 8.70 -20.33
CA THR A 85 -0.13 9.87 -21.17
C THR A 85 -1.31 9.58 -22.09
N LYS A 86 -1.38 8.39 -22.68
CA LYS A 86 -2.49 7.99 -23.55
C LYS A 86 -3.83 7.87 -22.80
N GLN A 87 -3.81 7.64 -21.49
CA GLN A 87 -5.02 7.56 -20.67
C GLN A 87 -5.69 8.92 -20.41
N GLY A 88 -5.01 10.04 -20.67
CA GLY A 88 -5.58 11.39 -20.54
C GLY A 88 -5.95 11.83 -19.12
N LYS A 89 -5.53 11.10 -18.09
CA LYS A 89 -5.72 11.44 -16.67
C LYS A 89 -4.42 11.96 -16.07
N THR A 90 -4.53 12.77 -15.02
CA THR A 90 -3.37 13.18 -14.22
C THR A 90 -2.69 11.94 -13.66
N PHE A 91 -1.38 11.86 -13.80
CA PHE A 91 -0.60 10.73 -13.30
C PHE A 91 0.75 11.17 -12.73
N LYS A 92 1.41 10.26 -12.06
CA LYS A 92 2.83 10.32 -11.72
C LYS A 92 3.44 8.92 -11.77
N VAL A 93 4.76 8.85 -11.89
CA VAL A 93 5.51 7.60 -11.80
C VAL A 93 6.31 7.59 -10.50
N ILE A 94 6.26 6.48 -9.80
CA ILE A 94 7.04 6.20 -8.58
C ILE A 94 7.97 5.04 -8.91
N SER A 95 9.24 5.16 -8.53
CA SER A 95 10.20 4.09 -8.76
C SER A 95 11.02 3.75 -7.53
N ASP A 96 11.47 2.50 -7.45
CA ASP A 96 12.33 1.99 -6.39
C ASP A 96 13.49 1.16 -6.95
N ILE A 97 14.61 1.19 -6.25
CA ILE A 97 15.72 0.25 -6.45
C ILE A 97 15.82 -0.62 -5.20
N GLY A 98 15.59 -1.91 -5.35
CA GLY A 98 15.64 -2.89 -4.27
C GLY A 98 14.87 -4.15 -4.58
N SER A 99 15.20 -5.24 -3.90
CA SER A 99 14.57 -6.55 -4.06
C SER A 99 13.04 -6.48 -3.99
N GLY A 100 12.37 -7.31 -4.78
CA GLY A 100 10.92 -7.50 -4.72
C GLY A 100 10.41 -8.03 -3.38
N MET A 101 11.30 -8.55 -2.55
CA MET A 101 11.01 -9.04 -1.19
C MET A 101 11.16 -7.94 -0.11
N ASN A 102 11.77 -6.81 -0.44
CA ASN A 102 11.92 -5.71 0.49
C ASN A 102 10.67 -4.83 0.51
N TYR A 103 9.86 -4.95 1.54
CA TYR A 103 8.66 -4.11 1.73
C TYR A 103 8.96 -2.73 2.31
N ASN A 104 10.21 -2.46 2.68
CA ASN A 104 10.62 -1.21 3.33
C ASN A 104 11.11 -0.14 2.33
N LYS A 105 10.79 -0.29 1.03
CA LYS A 105 11.11 0.67 -0.01
C LYS A 105 10.28 1.95 0.12
N ASN A 106 10.90 3.10 -0.15
CA ASN A 106 10.25 4.40 0.01
C ASN A 106 9.10 4.61 -0.99
N GLY A 107 9.30 4.25 -2.25
CA GLY A 107 8.29 4.36 -3.29
C GLY A 107 7.09 3.45 -3.03
N LEU A 108 7.31 2.20 -2.62
CA LEU A 108 6.24 1.28 -2.25
C LEU A 108 5.42 1.82 -1.07
N LYS A 109 6.09 2.35 -0.04
CA LYS A 109 5.40 2.96 1.10
C LYS A 109 4.58 4.18 0.71
N ALA A 110 5.14 5.03 -0.16
CA ALA A 110 4.43 6.19 -0.70
C ALA A 110 3.19 5.76 -1.49
N LEU A 111 3.34 4.77 -2.37
CA LEU A 111 2.23 4.20 -3.15
C LEU A 111 1.12 3.68 -2.22
N LEU A 112 1.44 2.83 -1.25
CA LEU A 112 0.47 2.28 -0.31
C LEU A 112 -0.22 3.37 0.52
N LYS A 113 0.52 4.38 0.96
CA LYS A 113 -0.04 5.53 1.68
C LYS A 113 -1.08 6.28 0.82
N GLU A 114 -0.79 6.55 -0.43
CA GLU A 114 -1.72 7.26 -1.32
C GLU A 114 -2.96 6.42 -1.66
N ILE A 115 -2.79 5.10 -1.83
CA ILE A 115 -3.93 4.18 -1.98
C ILE A 115 -4.82 4.26 -0.73
N THR A 116 -4.24 4.17 0.48
CA THR A 116 -5.01 4.22 1.74
C THR A 116 -5.67 5.57 2.00
N LEU A 117 -5.14 6.66 1.44
CA LEU A 117 -5.76 7.98 1.45
C LEU A 117 -6.86 8.16 0.37
N ASN A 118 -7.13 7.13 -0.43
CA ASN A 118 -8.07 7.14 -1.57
C ASN A 118 -7.73 8.20 -2.64
N GLU A 119 -6.45 8.51 -2.83
CA GLU A 119 -5.96 9.49 -3.80
C GLU A 119 -5.62 8.84 -5.16
N VAL A 120 -5.63 7.51 -5.24
CA VAL A 120 -5.23 6.74 -6.43
C VAL A 120 -6.45 6.12 -7.12
N ASP A 121 -6.59 6.38 -8.42
CA ASP A 121 -7.62 5.76 -9.25
C ASP A 121 -7.17 4.39 -9.76
N THR A 122 -6.01 4.36 -10.41
CA THR A 122 -5.43 3.13 -10.95
C THR A 122 -3.92 3.11 -10.74
N VAL A 123 -3.40 1.97 -10.29
CA VAL A 123 -1.96 1.68 -10.26
C VAL A 123 -1.61 0.87 -11.50
N TYR A 124 -0.60 1.30 -12.22
CA TYR A 124 -0.07 0.62 -13.40
C TYR A 124 1.33 0.08 -13.11
N ILE A 125 1.55 -1.17 -13.43
CA ILE A 125 2.86 -1.83 -13.36
C ILE A 125 3.16 -2.50 -14.70
N VAL A 126 4.43 -2.61 -15.04
CA VAL A 126 4.81 -3.29 -16.29
C VAL A 126 4.59 -4.80 -16.17
N TYR A 127 5.07 -5.40 -15.10
CA TYR A 127 4.93 -6.83 -14.80
C TYR A 127 4.55 -7.03 -13.33
N LYS A 128 3.92 -8.15 -13.01
CA LYS A 128 3.44 -8.49 -11.67
C LYS A 128 4.57 -8.45 -10.61
N ASP A 129 5.73 -8.99 -10.95
CA ASP A 129 6.90 -9.08 -10.07
C ASP A 129 7.62 -7.73 -9.85
N ARG A 130 7.32 -6.71 -10.68
CA ARG A 130 7.84 -5.35 -10.46
C ARG A 130 7.20 -4.68 -9.25
N LEU A 131 5.99 -5.03 -8.89
CA LEU A 131 5.37 -4.53 -7.65
C LEU A 131 6.00 -5.20 -6.43
N LEU A 132 5.81 -6.51 -6.31
CA LEU A 132 6.33 -7.35 -5.24
C LEU A 132 6.60 -8.76 -5.77
N ARG A 133 7.63 -9.42 -5.21
CA ARG A 133 7.90 -10.82 -5.51
C ARG A 133 6.88 -11.74 -4.85
N PHE A 134 6.53 -11.44 -3.60
CA PHE A 134 5.50 -12.13 -2.83
C PHE A 134 4.53 -11.10 -2.26
N GLY A 135 3.28 -11.52 -2.04
CA GLY A 135 2.26 -10.65 -1.46
C GLY A 135 1.62 -9.67 -2.44
N TYR A 136 1.71 -9.93 -3.75
CA TYR A 136 0.98 -9.16 -4.76
C TYR A 136 -0.52 -9.15 -4.46
N GLU A 137 -1.08 -10.30 -4.12
CA GLU A 137 -2.50 -10.49 -3.79
C GLU A 137 -2.93 -9.66 -2.57
N LEU A 138 -2.01 -9.43 -1.62
CA LEU A 138 -2.27 -8.54 -0.48
C LEU A 138 -2.41 -7.09 -0.94
N VAL A 139 -1.54 -6.62 -1.83
CA VAL A 139 -1.62 -5.25 -2.37
C VAL A 139 -2.85 -5.10 -3.26
N GLU A 140 -3.19 -6.11 -4.05
CA GLU A 140 -4.40 -6.13 -4.86
C GLU A 140 -5.66 -6.01 -3.99
N GLU A 141 -5.72 -6.72 -2.86
CA GLU A 141 -6.83 -6.62 -1.92
C GLU A 141 -6.89 -5.23 -1.25
N ILE A 142 -5.75 -4.64 -0.87
CA ILE A 142 -5.70 -3.26 -0.38
C ILE A 142 -6.24 -2.29 -1.44
N CYS A 143 -5.83 -2.44 -2.68
CA CYS A 143 -6.33 -1.64 -3.80
C CYS A 143 -7.86 -1.79 -3.92
N ARG A 144 -8.37 -3.01 -3.89
CA ARG A 144 -9.80 -3.32 -3.96
C ARG A 144 -10.59 -2.64 -2.83
N LEU A 145 -10.10 -2.72 -1.59
CA LEU A 145 -10.73 -2.09 -0.42
C LEU A 145 -10.81 -0.55 -0.54
N HIS A 146 -9.85 0.04 -1.24
CA HIS A 146 -9.78 1.48 -1.47
C HIS A 146 -10.30 1.92 -2.85
N ASN A 147 -11.04 1.05 -3.57
CA ASN A 147 -11.56 1.31 -4.90
C ASN A 147 -10.47 1.77 -5.90
N THR A 148 -9.26 1.31 -5.75
CA THR A 148 -8.12 1.51 -6.66
C THR A 148 -8.03 0.30 -7.57
N LYS A 149 -7.88 0.51 -8.87
CA LYS A 149 -7.58 -0.57 -9.81
C LYS A 149 -6.09 -0.85 -9.81
N LEU A 150 -5.72 -2.11 -10.05
CA LEU A 150 -4.35 -2.53 -10.27
C LEU A 150 -4.26 -3.17 -11.65
N GLU A 151 -3.49 -2.57 -12.55
CA GLU A 151 -3.39 -2.99 -13.96
C GLU A 151 -1.95 -3.32 -14.34
N ILE A 152 -1.78 -4.48 -14.98
CA ILE A 152 -0.50 -4.93 -15.53
C ILE A 152 -0.50 -4.60 -17.02
N ILE A 153 0.46 -3.77 -17.46
CA ILE A 153 0.53 -3.32 -18.85
C ILE A 153 0.97 -4.45 -19.79
N ASN A 154 1.97 -5.21 -19.38
CA ASN A 154 2.47 -6.32 -20.15
C ASN A 154 2.06 -7.64 -19.49
N GLN A 155 1.14 -8.35 -20.14
CA GLN A 155 0.64 -9.65 -19.68
C GLN A 155 1.55 -10.81 -20.08
N SER A 156 2.59 -10.59 -20.92
CA SER A 156 3.59 -11.61 -21.16
C SER A 156 4.35 -11.87 -19.86
N GLU A 157 4.43 -13.12 -19.45
CA GLU A 157 5.27 -13.54 -18.33
C GLU A 157 6.76 -13.36 -18.71
N GLU A 158 7.28 -12.13 -18.63
CA GLU A 158 8.71 -12.00 -18.44
C GLU A 158 9.02 -12.46 -17.04
N ARG A 159 9.49 -13.69 -16.95
CA ARG A 159 10.09 -14.22 -15.73
C ARG A 159 11.25 -13.29 -15.37
N SER A 160 11.26 -12.85 -14.11
CA SER A 160 12.47 -12.27 -13.53
C SER A 160 13.66 -13.12 -13.97
N THR A 161 14.74 -12.46 -14.36
CA THR A 161 15.94 -13.19 -14.76
C THR A 161 16.30 -14.19 -13.65
N GLU A 162 16.80 -15.36 -13.99
CA GLU A 162 17.24 -16.38 -13.03
C GLU A 162 18.17 -15.76 -11.99
N GLU A 163 18.97 -14.77 -12.38
CA GLU A 163 19.85 -13.98 -11.52
C GLU A 163 19.10 -13.24 -10.41
N GLU A 164 17.98 -12.56 -10.69
CA GLU A 164 17.16 -11.88 -9.66
C GLU A 164 16.56 -12.89 -8.66
N LEU A 165 16.20 -14.07 -9.13
CA LEU A 165 15.67 -15.14 -8.29
C LEU A 165 16.74 -15.70 -7.36
N VAL A 166 17.95 -15.89 -7.86
CA VAL A 166 19.11 -16.33 -7.08
C VAL A 166 19.47 -15.28 -6.03
N GLU A 167 19.53 -13.99 -6.39
CA GLU A 167 19.76 -12.91 -5.42
C GLU A 167 18.69 -12.88 -4.30
N ASP A 168 17.43 -13.05 -4.63
CA ASP A 168 16.34 -13.08 -3.65
C ASP A 168 16.49 -14.29 -2.69
N ILE A 169 16.85 -15.47 -3.20
CA ILE A 169 17.14 -16.66 -2.39
C ILE A 169 18.36 -16.44 -1.48
N LEU A 170 19.43 -15.88 -1.99
CA LEU A 170 20.62 -15.57 -1.20
C LEU A 170 20.31 -14.57 -0.08
N ASN A 171 19.48 -13.57 -0.35
CA ASN A 171 19.04 -12.62 0.68
C ASN A 171 18.22 -13.31 1.78
N ILE A 172 17.32 -14.25 1.44
CA ILE A 172 16.60 -15.06 2.43
C ILE A 172 17.58 -15.85 3.30
N ILE A 173 18.47 -16.58 2.68
CA ILE A 173 19.48 -17.42 3.38
C ILE A 173 20.33 -16.54 4.30
N HIS A 174 20.76 -15.36 3.83
CA HIS A 174 21.54 -14.43 4.62
C HIS A 174 20.79 -13.95 5.86
N VAL A 175 19.55 -13.52 5.72
CA VAL A 175 18.70 -13.06 6.84
C VAL A 175 18.47 -14.19 7.86
N PHE A 176 18.22 -15.42 7.40
CA PHE A 176 18.08 -16.57 8.28
C PHE A 176 19.38 -16.91 9.00
N SER A 177 20.50 -16.91 8.29
CA SER A 177 21.81 -17.17 8.85
C SER A 177 22.17 -16.14 9.93
N CYS A 178 21.93 -14.87 9.70
CA CYS A 178 22.14 -13.81 10.68
C CYS A 178 21.27 -14.01 11.94
N LYS A 179 19.98 -14.39 11.77
CA LYS A 179 19.08 -14.65 12.90
C LYS A 179 19.51 -15.88 13.72
N ILE A 180 19.95 -16.95 13.05
CA ILE A 180 20.45 -18.17 13.72
C ILE A 180 21.73 -17.87 14.49
N ASN A 181 22.70 -17.20 13.86
CA ASN A 181 23.97 -16.85 14.47
C ASN A 181 23.81 -15.82 15.60
N GLY A 182 22.92 -14.84 15.45
CA GLY A 182 22.58 -13.89 16.51
C GLY A 182 21.98 -14.56 17.74
N LYS A 183 21.09 -15.54 17.57
CA LYS A 183 20.55 -16.34 18.69
C LYS A 183 21.63 -17.17 19.39
N ARG A 184 22.53 -17.82 18.63
CA ARG A 184 23.66 -18.60 19.19
C ARG A 184 24.62 -17.70 19.96
N SER A 185 24.96 -16.52 19.44
CA SER A 185 25.81 -15.56 20.10
C SER A 185 25.24 -15.10 21.46
N HIS A 186 23.94 -14.80 21.52
CA HIS A 186 23.27 -14.43 22.77
C HIS A 186 23.18 -15.57 23.79
N ILE A 187 23.00 -16.81 23.35
CA ILE A 187 22.99 -17.99 24.23
C ILE A 187 24.36 -18.22 24.77
N ASN A 188 25.40 -18.18 23.93
CA ASN A 188 26.81 -18.36 24.37
C ASN A 188 27.22 -17.26 25.35
N LYS A 189 26.84 -16.02 25.15
CA LYS A 189 27.14 -14.92 26.07
C LYS A 189 26.48 -15.13 27.45
N LYS A 190 25.22 -15.56 27.50
CA LYS A 190 24.54 -15.91 28.76
C LYS A 190 25.15 -17.09 29.49
N ILE A 191 25.65 -18.11 28.76
CA ILE A 191 26.31 -19.28 29.35
C ILE A 191 27.65 -18.84 29.94
N ILE A 192 28.43 -18.05 29.22
CA ILE A 192 29.73 -17.54 29.71
C ILE A 192 29.54 -16.66 30.95
N GLU A 193 28.55 -15.76 30.96
CA GLU A 193 28.21 -14.92 32.11
C GLU A 193 27.84 -15.77 33.35
N ARG A 194 27.02 -16.83 33.18
CA ARG A 194 26.69 -17.73 34.29
C ARG A 194 27.87 -18.49 34.82
N LEU A 195 28.68 -19.08 33.94
CA LEU A 195 29.90 -19.81 34.37
C LEU A 195 30.93 -18.89 35.03
N SER A 196 31.03 -17.63 34.62
CA SER A 196 31.94 -16.67 35.26
C SER A 196 31.46 -16.20 36.65
N HIS A 197 30.18 -16.32 36.98
CA HIS A 197 29.67 -16.10 38.35
C HIS A 197 29.89 -17.30 39.28
N GLU A 198 29.73 -18.53 38.75
CA GLU A 198 29.92 -19.75 39.54
C GLU A 198 31.40 -20.07 39.90
N VAL A 199 32.35 -19.47 39.21
CA VAL A 199 33.80 -19.63 39.49
C VAL A 199 34.32 -18.57 40.51
N LYS A 200 33.50 -17.62 40.93
CA LYS A 200 33.88 -16.56 41.88
C LYS A 200 33.34 -16.75 43.32
N ASP A 201 32.55 -17.79 43.52
CA ASP A 201 32.12 -18.30 44.83
C ASP A 201 32.91 -19.56 45.21
#